data_a78a82e9aa29e9ee5c3051f69912ea66
#
_entry.id   a78a82e9aa29e9ee5c3051f69912ea66
#
_cell.length_a   1.000
_cell.length_b   1.000
_cell.length_c   1.000
_cell.angle_alpha   90.00
_cell.angle_beta   90.00
_cell.angle_gamma   90.00
#
_symmetry.space_group_name_H-M   'P 1'
#
loop_
_entity.id
_entity.type
_entity.pdbx_description
1 polymer ?
#
loop_
_entity_poly.entity_id
_entity_poly.type
_entity_poly.pdbx_seq_one_letter_code
_entity_poly.pdbx_strand_id
1 'polypeptide(L)'
;MKYFVARIKYTEPVPGKDTVKKVSKSFLVRADSVTEVETLVQSWWPANWQDPEVKSVVPSPIQDITKETESETWWLFKIMFENPENDKLEAHHSAYNGGTIEIVLPRVKKANPMGEIHEVKRLKVELDDDLLK
;
A
#
# COMPACT_ATOMS: atom_id res chain seq x y z
N MET A 1 -3.70 14.80 -1.53
CA MET A 1 -4.31 13.48 -1.37
C MET A 1 -3.56 12.65 -0.34
N LYS A 2 -4.26 11.73 0.28
CA LYS A 2 -3.71 10.86 1.32
C LYS A 2 -3.81 9.40 0.87
N TYR A 3 -3.10 8.53 1.57
CA TYR A 3 -3.22 7.10 1.36
C TYR A 3 -4.03 6.45 2.48
N PHE A 4 -4.85 5.49 2.09
CA PHE A 4 -5.70 4.72 3.01
C PHE A 4 -5.52 3.24 2.73
N VAL A 5 -5.74 2.42 3.74
CA VAL A 5 -5.83 0.96 3.58
C VAL A 5 -7.29 0.57 3.65
N ALA A 6 -7.80 0.03 2.56
CA ALA A 6 -9.17 -0.49 2.48
C ALA A 6 -9.13 -2.01 2.58
N ARG A 7 -9.80 -2.56 3.58
CA ARG A 7 -9.95 -4.00 3.71
C ARG A 7 -11.28 -4.42 3.11
N ILE A 8 -11.21 -5.33 2.13
CA ILE A 8 -12.37 -5.79 1.39
C ILE A 8 -12.53 -7.29 1.59
N LYS A 9 -13.76 -7.70 1.87
CA LYS A 9 -14.13 -9.11 2.01
C LYS A 9 -15.09 -9.47 0.88
N TYR A 10 -14.82 -10.59 0.23
CA TYR A 10 -15.67 -11.10 -0.84
C TYR A 10 -15.61 -12.63 -0.88
N THR A 11 -16.47 -13.23 -1.70
CA THR A 11 -16.44 -14.66 -1.96
C THR A 11 -16.06 -14.93 -3.40
N GLU A 12 -15.40 -16.04 -3.64
CA GLU A 12 -15.07 -16.48 -5.00
C GLU A 12 -15.27 -17.98 -5.15
N PRO A 13 -15.62 -18.47 -6.35
CA PRO A 13 -15.77 -19.90 -6.60
C PRO A 13 -14.44 -20.61 -6.42
N VAL A 14 -14.50 -21.83 -5.85
CA VAL A 14 -13.34 -22.70 -5.78
C VAL A 14 -13.29 -23.53 -7.07
N PRO A 15 -12.18 -23.44 -7.86
CA PRO A 15 -12.06 -24.17 -9.11
C PRO A 15 -12.27 -25.68 -8.91
N GLY A 16 -13.15 -26.29 -9.73
CA GLY A 16 -13.43 -27.71 -9.69
C GLY A 16 -14.31 -28.19 -8.55
N LYS A 17 -14.93 -27.27 -7.80
CA LYS A 17 -15.82 -27.57 -6.67
C LYS A 17 -17.08 -26.73 -6.73
N ASP A 18 -18.17 -27.22 -6.11
CA ASP A 18 -19.45 -26.48 -6.01
C ASP A 18 -19.48 -25.59 -4.77
N THR A 19 -18.32 -25.26 -4.21
CA THR A 19 -18.21 -24.44 -3.01
C THR A 19 -17.59 -23.08 -3.33
N VAL A 20 -17.83 -22.10 -2.46
CA VAL A 20 -17.20 -20.80 -2.52
C VAL A 20 -16.30 -20.64 -1.31
N LYS A 21 -15.24 -19.84 -1.45
CA LYS A 21 -14.37 -19.47 -0.34
C LYS A 21 -14.49 -17.99 -0.03
N LYS A 22 -14.35 -17.66 1.25
CA LYS A 22 -14.29 -16.26 1.70
C LYS A 22 -12.86 -15.77 1.58
N VAL A 23 -12.69 -14.59 0.99
CA VAL A 23 -11.39 -13.96 0.81
C VAL A 23 -11.42 -12.58 1.46
N SER A 24 -10.34 -12.23 2.14
CA SER A 24 -10.16 -10.89 2.70
C SER A 24 -8.82 -10.35 2.20
N LYS A 25 -8.85 -9.17 1.57
CA LYS A 25 -7.65 -8.51 1.05
C LYS A 25 -7.63 -7.05 1.46
N SER A 26 -6.43 -6.52 1.62
CA SER A 26 -6.22 -5.11 1.91
C SER A 26 -5.55 -4.44 0.73
N PHE A 27 -6.07 -3.27 0.36
CA PHE A 27 -5.56 -2.49 -0.78
C PHE A 27 -5.16 -1.10 -0.31
N LEU A 28 -4.09 -0.58 -0.90
CA LEU A 28 -3.70 0.81 -0.69
C LEU A 28 -4.46 1.68 -1.69
N VAL A 29 -5.14 2.71 -1.20
CA VAL A 29 -5.97 3.60 -2.00
C VAL A 29 -5.56 5.04 -1.78
N ARG A 30 -5.42 5.81 -2.84
CA ARG A 30 -5.14 7.24 -2.80
C ARG A 30 -6.44 8.01 -2.92
N ALA A 31 -6.77 8.82 -1.92
CA ALA A 31 -8.01 9.58 -1.88
C ALA A 31 -7.92 10.75 -0.89
N ASP A 32 -8.92 11.60 -0.88
CA ASP A 32 -9.00 12.73 0.04
C ASP A 32 -9.78 12.42 1.32
N SER A 33 -10.63 11.39 1.29
CA SER A 33 -11.48 11.02 2.41
C SER A 33 -11.84 9.54 2.41
N VAL A 34 -12.35 9.06 3.54
CA VAL A 34 -12.86 7.68 3.69
C VAL A 34 -14.02 7.43 2.72
N THR A 35 -14.93 8.38 2.59
CA THR A 35 -16.08 8.26 1.67
C THR A 35 -15.62 8.10 0.22
N GLU A 36 -14.61 8.86 -0.19
CA GLU A 36 -14.03 8.74 -1.53
C GLU A 36 -13.40 7.37 -1.75
N VAL A 37 -12.71 6.82 -0.72
CA VAL A 37 -12.13 5.47 -0.81
C VAL A 37 -13.22 4.43 -1.07
N GLU A 38 -14.32 4.49 -0.34
CA GLU A 38 -15.42 3.55 -0.53
C GLU A 38 -16.01 3.63 -1.94
N THR A 39 -16.19 4.84 -2.44
CA THR A 39 -16.70 5.07 -3.80
C THR A 39 -15.76 4.54 -4.86
N LEU A 40 -14.47 4.80 -4.73
CA LEU A 40 -13.45 4.32 -5.67
C LEU A 40 -13.38 2.81 -5.69
N VAL A 41 -13.36 2.17 -4.53
CA VAL A 41 -13.29 0.72 -4.41
C VAL A 41 -14.53 0.06 -5.01
N GLN A 42 -15.71 0.58 -4.72
CA GLN A 42 -16.98 0.04 -5.25
C GLN A 42 -17.08 0.16 -6.78
N SER A 43 -16.48 1.18 -7.35
CA SER A 43 -16.42 1.36 -8.80
C SER A 43 -15.36 0.49 -9.47
N TRP A 44 -14.35 0.08 -8.69
CA TRP A 44 -13.17 -0.60 -9.21
C TRP A 44 -13.22 -2.13 -9.08
N TRP A 45 -13.84 -2.68 -8.00
CA TRP A 45 -13.71 -4.12 -7.73
C TRP A 45 -14.21 -4.98 -8.90
N PRO A 46 -13.52 -6.12 -9.14
CA PRO A 46 -13.86 -7.00 -10.25
C PRO A 46 -15.29 -7.53 -10.19
N ALA A 47 -15.93 -7.63 -11.35
CA ALA A 47 -17.31 -8.13 -11.44
C ALA A 47 -17.48 -9.58 -11.03
N ASN A 48 -16.38 -10.37 -11.05
CA ASN A 48 -16.40 -11.77 -10.63
C ASN A 48 -16.33 -11.97 -9.11
N TRP A 49 -16.10 -10.92 -8.34
CA TRP A 49 -16.20 -10.99 -6.88
C TRP A 49 -17.67 -11.10 -6.49
N GLN A 50 -17.97 -12.06 -5.62
CA GLN A 50 -19.33 -12.25 -5.12
C GLN A 50 -19.46 -11.61 -3.74
N ASP A 51 -20.55 -10.85 -3.56
CA ASP A 51 -20.87 -10.16 -2.31
C ASP A 51 -19.70 -9.35 -1.72
N PRO A 52 -19.03 -8.50 -2.52
CA PRO A 52 -17.93 -7.70 -2.02
C PRO A 52 -18.41 -6.66 -1.01
N GLU A 53 -17.63 -6.49 0.05
CA GLU A 53 -17.96 -5.56 1.12
C GLU A 53 -16.69 -4.89 1.66
N VAL A 54 -16.73 -3.57 1.81
CA VAL A 54 -15.67 -2.83 2.47
C VAL A 54 -15.81 -3.00 3.98
N LYS A 55 -14.87 -3.67 4.60
CA LYS A 55 -14.90 -3.95 6.04
C LYS A 55 -14.32 -2.83 6.88
N SER A 56 -13.26 -2.18 6.38
CA SER A 56 -12.64 -1.07 7.09
C SER A 56 -11.87 -0.19 6.12
N VAL A 57 -11.75 1.07 6.46
CA VAL A 57 -10.90 2.04 5.78
C VAL A 57 -10.14 2.79 6.86
N VAL A 58 -8.81 2.67 6.86
CA VAL A 58 -7.97 3.36 7.85
C VAL A 58 -6.88 4.17 7.14
N PRO A 59 -6.50 5.34 7.69
CA PRO A 59 -5.40 6.10 7.12
C PRO A 59 -4.09 5.32 7.17
N SER A 60 -3.28 5.45 6.12
CA SER A 60 -1.93 4.91 6.06
C SER A 60 -0.90 6.02 6.28
N PRO A 61 0.20 5.75 6.97
CA PRO A 61 1.27 6.74 7.13
C PRO A 61 2.10 6.95 5.87
N ILE A 62 1.89 6.17 4.82
CA ILE A 62 2.66 6.28 3.56
C ILE A 62 2.48 7.67 2.96
N GLN A 63 3.62 8.29 2.58
CA GLN A 63 3.65 9.61 2.00
C GLN A 63 3.98 9.57 0.51
N ASP A 64 4.76 8.59 0.07
CA ASP A 64 5.02 8.38 -1.34
C ASP A 64 5.22 6.91 -1.69
N ILE A 65 5.06 6.62 -2.97
CA ILE A 65 5.19 5.28 -3.55
C ILE A 65 6.09 5.40 -4.79
N THR A 66 7.14 4.59 -4.82
CA THR A 66 8.07 4.55 -5.96
C THR A 66 8.08 3.16 -6.56
N LYS A 67 7.60 3.04 -7.80
CA LYS A 67 7.64 1.80 -8.56
C LYS A 67 8.83 1.83 -9.50
N GLU A 68 9.83 1.02 -9.24
CA GLU A 68 11.06 0.96 -10.03
C GLU A 68 11.19 -0.33 -10.85
N THR A 69 10.38 -1.34 -10.53
CA THR A 69 10.42 -2.66 -11.17
C THR A 69 9.01 -3.17 -11.43
N GLU A 70 8.89 -4.32 -12.07
CA GLU A 70 7.62 -5.01 -12.27
C GLU A 70 7.27 -5.97 -11.12
N SER A 71 8.08 -6.00 -10.06
CA SER A 71 7.81 -6.84 -8.90
C SER A 71 6.53 -6.44 -8.17
N GLU A 72 5.76 -7.45 -7.75
CA GLU A 72 4.56 -7.24 -6.93
C GLU A 72 4.88 -7.14 -5.43
N THR A 73 6.13 -7.34 -5.06
CA THR A 73 6.57 -7.22 -3.68
C THR A 73 6.91 -5.78 -3.36
N TRP A 74 6.32 -5.26 -2.30
CA TRP A 74 6.52 -3.89 -1.83
C TRP A 74 7.13 -3.86 -0.44
N TRP A 75 7.99 -2.87 -0.21
CA TRP A 75 8.69 -2.66 1.05
C TRP A 75 8.37 -1.27 1.57
N LEU A 76 8.05 -1.17 2.84
CA LEU A 76 7.81 0.11 3.50
C LEU A 76 9.04 0.50 4.31
N PHE A 77 9.53 1.71 4.04
CA PHE A 77 10.68 2.30 4.72
C PHE A 77 10.25 3.46 5.59
N LYS A 78 10.67 3.44 6.84
CA LYS A 78 10.60 4.61 7.72
C LYS A 78 11.95 5.30 7.69
N ILE A 79 12.00 6.48 7.10
CA ILE A 79 13.23 7.25 6.90
C ILE A 79 13.15 8.50 7.77
N MET A 80 14.18 8.73 8.59
CA MET A 80 14.23 9.89 9.46
C MET A 80 15.07 10.98 8.81
N PHE A 81 14.52 12.18 8.76
CA PHE A 81 15.21 13.38 8.27
C PHE A 81 15.26 14.42 9.37
N GLU A 82 16.38 15.11 9.45
CA GLU A 82 16.51 16.25 10.34
C GLU A 82 15.82 17.47 9.72
N ASN A 83 14.90 18.08 10.47
CA ASN A 83 14.25 19.31 10.05
C ASN A 83 15.18 20.48 10.40
N PRO A 84 15.71 21.23 9.42
CA PRO A 84 16.66 22.31 9.68
C PRO A 84 16.06 23.49 10.45
N GLU A 85 14.74 23.61 10.50
CA GLU A 85 14.08 24.69 11.21
C GLU A 85 14.02 24.51 12.73
N ASN A 86 14.00 23.27 13.20
CA ASN A 86 13.81 22.97 14.63
C ASN A 86 14.75 21.90 15.19
N ASP A 87 15.70 21.40 14.40
CA ASP A 87 16.66 20.35 14.75
C ASP A 87 16.01 19.04 15.22
N LYS A 88 14.73 18.83 14.93
CA LYS A 88 14.03 17.59 15.26
C LYS A 88 14.06 16.60 14.10
N LEU A 89 14.03 15.32 14.43
CA LEU A 89 13.91 14.26 13.43
C LEU A 89 12.44 14.08 13.08
N GLU A 90 12.16 14.01 11.79
CA GLU A 90 10.82 13.77 11.26
C GLU A 90 10.81 12.48 10.44
N ALA A 91 9.76 11.68 10.64
CA ALA A 91 9.60 10.42 9.93
C ALA A 91 8.96 10.64 8.56
N HIS A 92 9.54 10.01 7.54
CA HIS A 92 8.96 9.93 6.21
C HIS A 92 8.77 8.45 5.87
N HIS A 93 7.56 8.10 5.45
CA HIS A 93 7.22 6.72 5.11
C HIS A 93 7.08 6.57 3.60
N SER A 94 7.97 5.79 3.01
CA SER A 94 8.03 5.56 1.57
C SER A 94 7.91 4.08 1.22
N ALA A 95 7.14 3.77 0.19
CA ALA A 95 7.00 2.42 -0.33
C ALA A 95 7.80 2.28 -1.63
N TYR A 96 8.61 1.22 -1.70
CA TYR A 96 9.42 0.88 -2.88
C TYR A 96 9.16 -0.58 -3.24
N ASN A 97 9.11 -0.89 -4.54
CA ASN A 97 8.96 -2.27 -4.97
C ASN A 97 10.28 -2.93 -5.39
N GLY A 98 10.35 -4.23 -5.20
CA GLY A 98 11.49 -5.05 -5.56
C GLY A 98 11.36 -6.45 -4.98
N GLY A 99 12.01 -7.43 -5.60
CA GLY A 99 11.88 -8.83 -5.20
C GLY A 99 12.47 -9.16 -3.83
N THR A 100 13.59 -8.53 -3.48
CA THR A 100 14.26 -8.76 -2.20
C THR A 100 14.72 -7.44 -1.60
N ILE A 101 14.90 -7.43 -0.27
CA ILE A 101 15.36 -6.24 0.43
C ILE A 101 16.80 -5.86 0.04
N GLU A 102 17.64 -6.83 -0.27
CA GLU A 102 19.02 -6.62 -0.69
C GLU A 102 19.13 -5.81 -1.99
N ILE A 103 18.12 -5.92 -2.85
CA ILE A 103 18.06 -5.16 -4.10
C ILE A 103 17.49 -3.76 -3.85
N VAL A 104 16.46 -3.66 -3.02
CA VAL A 104 15.72 -2.41 -2.78
C VAL A 104 16.50 -1.45 -1.89
N LEU A 105 17.14 -1.94 -0.84
CA LEU A 105 17.80 -1.11 0.17
C LEU A 105 18.85 -0.14 -0.39
N PRO A 106 19.76 -0.56 -1.30
CA PRO A 106 20.72 0.37 -1.89
C PRO A 106 20.06 1.49 -2.71
N ARG A 107 18.95 1.21 -3.38
CA ARG A 107 18.20 2.20 -4.14
C ARG A 107 17.58 3.26 -3.24
N VAL A 108 17.01 2.82 -2.12
CA VAL A 108 16.40 3.71 -1.13
C VAL A 108 17.45 4.63 -0.52
N LYS A 109 18.61 4.10 -0.17
CA LYS A 109 19.73 4.87 0.36
C LYS A 109 20.21 5.91 -0.64
N LYS A 110 20.33 5.54 -1.91
CA LYS A 110 20.75 6.45 -2.98
C LYS A 110 19.74 7.57 -3.22
N ALA A 111 18.44 7.23 -3.15
CA ALA A 111 17.36 8.22 -3.34
C ALA A 111 17.20 9.15 -2.14
N ASN A 112 17.68 8.77 -0.97
CA ASN A 112 17.53 9.54 0.27
C ASN A 112 18.87 9.72 0.97
N PRO A 113 19.82 10.46 0.36
CA PRO A 113 21.19 10.55 0.90
C PRO A 113 21.29 11.26 2.25
N MET A 114 20.32 12.11 2.58
CA MET A 114 20.27 12.86 3.84
C MET A 114 19.38 12.17 4.89
N GLY A 115 18.73 11.08 4.53
CA GLY A 115 17.84 10.36 5.43
C GLY A 115 18.53 9.17 6.08
N GLU A 116 18.04 8.79 7.26
CA GLU A 116 18.48 7.60 7.97
C GLU A 116 17.34 6.60 8.04
N ILE A 117 17.58 5.38 7.55
CA ILE A 117 16.56 4.33 7.55
C ILE A 117 16.47 3.71 8.94
N HIS A 118 15.31 3.90 9.60
CA HIS A 118 15.07 3.38 10.95
C HIS A 118 14.28 2.08 10.95
N GLU A 119 13.45 1.85 9.96
CA GLU A 119 12.62 0.65 9.90
C GLU A 119 12.38 0.25 8.46
N VAL A 120 12.40 -1.06 8.20
CA VAL A 120 12.04 -1.65 6.92
C VAL A 120 11.12 -2.83 7.20
N LYS A 121 9.99 -2.90 6.50
CA LYS A 121 9.10 -4.06 6.60
C LYS A 121 8.44 -4.35 5.26
N ARG A 122 8.10 -5.63 5.04
CA ARG A 122 7.34 -6.02 3.87
C ARG A 122 5.92 -5.50 4.01
N LEU A 123 5.44 -4.82 2.98
CA LEU A 123 4.08 -4.29 2.95
C LEU A 123 3.11 -5.42 2.62
N LYS A 124 2.10 -5.61 3.48
CA LYS A 124 1.11 -6.68 3.34
C LYS A 124 -0.20 -6.21 2.71
N VAL A 125 -0.15 -5.14 1.95
CA VAL A 125 -1.30 -4.64 1.21
C VAL A 125 -1.04 -4.79 -0.28
N GLU A 126 -2.10 -4.92 -1.06
CA GLU A 126 -2.00 -4.95 -2.50
C GLU A 126 -2.06 -3.53 -3.07
N LEU A 127 -1.25 -3.28 -4.09
CA LEU A 127 -1.20 -2.00 -4.78
C LEU A 127 -1.73 -2.20 -6.20
N ASP A 128 -2.83 -1.55 -6.51
CA ASP A 128 -3.42 -1.56 -7.84
C ASP A 128 -3.32 -0.14 -8.42
N ASP A 129 -2.81 -0.03 -9.65
CA ASP A 129 -2.57 1.27 -10.27
C ASP A 129 -3.84 2.13 -10.35
N ASP A 130 -5.01 1.50 -10.54
CA ASP A 130 -6.27 2.24 -10.63
C ASP A 130 -6.70 2.85 -9.31
N LEU A 131 -6.31 2.25 -8.18
CA LEU A 131 -6.62 2.76 -6.83
C LEU A 131 -5.62 3.81 -6.34
N LEU A 132 -4.51 3.99 -7.06
CA LEU A 132 -3.42 4.89 -6.68
C LEU A 132 -3.33 6.15 -7.56
N LYS A 133 -4.26 6.33 -8.46
CA LYS A 133 -4.30 7.50 -9.33
C LYS A 133 -4.70 8.78 -8.63
#